data_a048141bb921bda390052f634ac7504c
#
_entry.id   a048141bb921bda390052f634ac7504c
#
_cell.length_a   1.000
_cell.length_b   1.000
_cell.length_c   1.000
_cell.angle_alpha   90.00
_cell.angle_beta   90.00
_cell.angle_gamma   90.00
#
_symmetry.space_group_name_H-M   'P 1'
#
loop_
_entity.id
_entity.type
_entity.pdbx_description
1 polymer ?
#
loop_
_entity_poly.entity_id
_entity_poly.type
_entity_poly.pdbx_seq_one_letter_code
_entity_poly.pdbx_strand_id
1 'polypeptide(L)'
;MHIIKMIAAAFAALMLSGGAQGAVLLSSTGSPANAATDYSAPGLVSFNLDLQNFSGTKLDFVLQEDDLLGPLNLSAMVLNLSGVPFSQFNFYLQGIGIAGAGSVTPAFGVLDSVSHGADSVGIRFAQAEPAELHFGNPLGLQGQADWVLDTSGLRAGDSFSIVAQVPEPSTVALVLPMLCMAGLMAARRKKG
;
A
#
# COMPACT_ATOMS: atom_id res chain seq x y z
N MET A 1 -8.12 -20.58 45.97
CA MET A 1 -7.70 -21.41 44.83
C MET A 1 -8.79 -21.61 43.77
N HIS A 2 -10.09 -21.29 44.01
CA HIS A 2 -11.19 -21.42 43.02
C HIS A 2 -11.33 -20.21 42.10
N ILE A 3 -11.01 -19.01 42.56
CA ILE A 3 -11.15 -17.76 41.77
C ILE A 3 -10.16 -17.74 40.58
N ILE A 4 -8.93 -18.22 40.78
CA ILE A 4 -7.91 -18.27 39.71
C ILE A 4 -8.32 -19.23 38.58
N LYS A 5 -8.98 -20.34 38.92
CA LYS A 5 -9.48 -21.30 37.91
C LYS A 5 -10.66 -20.75 37.09
N MET A 6 -11.49 -19.90 37.68
CA MET A 6 -12.59 -19.23 36.95
C MET A 6 -12.11 -18.15 35.99
N ILE A 7 -11.03 -17.41 36.35
CA ILE A 7 -10.43 -16.40 35.46
C ILE A 7 -9.78 -17.07 34.24
N ALA A 8 -9.08 -18.19 34.45
CA ALA A 8 -8.46 -18.96 33.33
C ALA A 8 -9.50 -19.55 32.39
N ALA A 9 -10.67 -20.01 32.91
CA ALA A 9 -11.76 -20.51 32.08
C ALA A 9 -12.48 -19.39 31.30
N ALA A 10 -12.61 -18.20 31.88
CA ALA A 10 -13.18 -17.04 31.19
C ALA A 10 -12.27 -16.51 30.08
N PHE A 11 -10.93 -16.55 30.27
CA PHE A 11 -9.96 -16.17 29.22
C PHE A 11 -9.94 -17.19 28.09
N ALA A 12 -10.05 -18.50 28.38
CA ALA A 12 -10.14 -19.54 27.35
C ALA A 12 -11.44 -19.47 26.55
N ALA A 13 -12.55 -19.04 27.16
CA ALA A 13 -13.84 -18.88 26.47
C ALA A 13 -13.87 -17.65 25.56
N LEU A 14 -13.08 -16.60 25.83
CA LEU A 14 -12.96 -15.42 24.95
C LEU A 14 -12.18 -15.72 23.67
N MET A 15 -11.33 -16.77 23.67
CA MET A 15 -10.55 -17.21 22.49
C MET A 15 -11.35 -18.12 21.56
N LEU A 16 -12.58 -18.52 21.93
CA LEU A 16 -13.44 -19.43 21.16
C LEU A 16 -14.59 -18.73 20.43
N SER A 17 -14.64 -17.40 20.44
CA SER A 17 -15.47 -16.68 19.48
C SER A 17 -14.73 -16.68 18.12
N GLY A 18 -14.76 -17.81 17.42
CA GLY A 18 -14.34 -17.94 16.03
C GLY A 18 -15.28 -17.15 15.13
N GLY A 19 -15.23 -15.81 15.20
CA GLY A 19 -15.75 -14.96 14.15
C GLY A 19 -14.80 -15.13 12.94
N ALA A 20 -15.35 -15.19 11.74
CA ALA A 20 -14.59 -15.13 10.51
C ALA A 20 -13.61 -13.95 10.58
N GLN A 21 -12.31 -14.22 10.44
CA GLN A 21 -11.25 -13.24 10.56
C GLN A 21 -10.51 -13.13 9.23
N GLY A 22 -10.45 -11.91 8.71
CA GLY A 22 -9.61 -11.59 7.57
C GLY A 22 -8.14 -11.33 7.96
N ALA A 23 -7.30 -11.09 6.97
CA ALA A 23 -5.92 -10.69 7.15
C ALA A 23 -5.82 -9.53 8.14
N VAL A 24 -4.86 -9.58 9.04
CA VAL A 24 -4.71 -8.59 10.12
C VAL A 24 -3.47 -7.75 9.86
N LEU A 25 -3.62 -6.44 9.86
CA LEU A 25 -2.50 -5.51 9.84
C LEU A 25 -1.75 -5.59 11.19
N LEU A 26 -0.52 -6.10 11.15
CA LEU A 26 0.34 -6.23 12.34
C LEU A 26 1.09 -4.95 12.66
N SER A 27 1.61 -4.29 11.63
CA SER A 27 2.42 -3.09 11.79
C SER A 27 2.39 -2.21 10.54
N SER A 28 2.58 -0.92 10.77
CA SER A 28 2.86 0.09 9.74
C SER A 28 4.19 0.74 10.08
N THR A 29 5.13 0.71 9.14
CA THR A 29 6.48 1.28 9.31
C THR A 29 6.81 2.23 8.17
N GLY A 30 7.65 3.22 8.46
CA GLY A 30 8.02 4.30 7.54
C GLY A 30 7.98 5.64 8.24
N SER A 31 7.45 6.68 7.57
CA SER A 31 7.27 7.98 8.21
C SER A 31 6.24 7.89 9.33
N PRO A 32 6.53 8.35 10.55
CA PRO A 32 5.56 8.37 11.65
C PRO A 32 4.39 9.35 11.41
N ALA A 33 4.50 10.22 10.41
CA ALA A 33 3.43 11.12 10.01
C ALA A 33 2.40 10.44 9.09
N ASN A 34 2.79 9.38 8.37
CA ASN A 34 1.85 8.61 7.56
C ASN A 34 1.11 7.62 8.46
N ALA A 35 -0.20 7.49 8.25
CA ALA A 35 -1.04 6.59 9.05
C ALA A 35 -1.73 5.56 8.15
N ALA A 36 -1.89 4.34 8.67
CA ALA A 36 -2.68 3.31 8.02
C ALA A 36 -3.80 2.86 8.96
N THR A 37 -4.99 2.69 8.39
CA THR A 37 -6.16 2.14 9.09
C THR A 37 -6.60 0.88 8.38
N ASP A 38 -6.70 -0.22 9.14
CA ASP A 38 -7.09 -1.54 8.63
C ASP A 38 -8.62 -1.67 8.56
N TYR A 39 -9.11 -2.12 7.40
CA TYR A 39 -10.51 -2.46 7.12
C TYR A 39 -10.63 -3.87 6.55
N SER A 40 -9.61 -4.70 6.73
CA SER A 40 -9.60 -6.07 6.21
C SER A 40 -10.74 -6.91 6.78
N ALA A 41 -11.22 -7.82 5.94
CA ALA A 41 -12.28 -8.77 6.23
C ALA A 41 -11.92 -10.12 5.60
N PRO A 42 -12.58 -11.23 5.94
CA PRO A 42 -12.32 -12.53 5.32
C PRO A 42 -12.31 -12.47 3.79
N GLY A 43 -11.19 -12.89 3.18
CA GLY A 43 -10.97 -12.84 1.74
C GLY A 43 -10.74 -11.42 1.17
N LEU A 44 -10.53 -10.43 2.02
CA LEU A 44 -10.28 -9.04 1.61
C LEU A 44 -9.21 -8.38 2.48
N VAL A 45 -8.11 -7.99 1.90
CA VAL A 45 -7.17 -7.02 2.47
C VAL A 45 -7.62 -5.63 2.06
N SER A 46 -8.00 -4.80 3.04
CA SER A 46 -8.46 -3.44 2.75
C SER A 46 -7.91 -2.46 3.78
N PHE A 47 -7.42 -1.32 3.32
CA PHE A 47 -6.87 -0.30 4.21
C PHE A 47 -7.00 1.11 3.63
N ASN A 48 -7.03 2.09 4.52
CA ASN A 48 -6.78 3.49 4.17
C ASN A 48 -5.34 3.84 4.52
N LEU A 49 -4.70 4.63 3.66
CA LEU A 49 -3.35 5.14 3.85
C LEU A 49 -3.35 6.67 3.73
N ASP A 50 -3.09 7.34 4.83
CA ASP A 50 -2.98 8.79 4.92
C ASP A 50 -1.52 9.21 4.72
N LEU A 51 -1.21 9.87 3.61
CA LEU A 51 0.12 10.33 3.26
C LEU A 51 0.31 11.79 3.64
N GLN A 52 0.92 12.06 4.78
CA GLN A 52 1.37 13.41 5.18
C GLN A 52 2.67 13.82 4.47
N ASN A 53 3.41 12.85 3.96
CA ASN A 53 4.60 13.02 3.13
C ASN A 53 4.80 11.80 2.23
N PHE A 54 5.74 11.89 1.29
CA PHE A 54 5.99 10.85 0.28
C PHE A 54 7.05 9.82 0.68
N SER A 55 7.43 9.76 1.94
CA SER A 55 8.25 8.65 2.44
C SER A 55 7.52 7.33 2.29
N GLY A 56 8.23 6.29 1.87
CA GLY A 56 7.64 4.96 1.72
C GLY A 56 7.01 4.45 3.02
N THR A 57 5.85 3.82 2.89
CA THR A 57 5.14 3.21 4.02
C THR A 57 5.00 1.72 3.76
N LYS A 58 5.46 0.90 4.71
CA LYS A 58 5.36 -0.56 4.66
C LYS A 58 4.28 -1.00 5.64
N LEU A 59 3.35 -1.82 5.17
CA LEU A 59 2.27 -2.42 5.91
C LEU A 59 2.51 -3.93 5.99
N ASP A 60 2.61 -4.48 7.18
CA ASP A 60 2.83 -5.91 7.41
C ASP A 60 1.51 -6.56 7.83
N PHE A 61 1.10 -7.58 7.10
CA PHE A 61 -0.13 -8.35 7.34
C PHE A 61 0.18 -9.80 7.68
N VAL A 62 -0.75 -10.47 8.37
CA VAL A 62 -0.75 -11.91 8.59
C VAL A 62 -2.04 -12.52 8.05
N LEU A 63 -1.91 -13.60 7.27
CA LEU A 63 -3.03 -14.35 6.71
C LEU A 63 -3.78 -15.14 7.79
N GLN A 64 -5.11 -15.17 7.69
CA GLN A 64 -5.98 -15.99 8.50
C GLN A 64 -6.51 -17.19 7.67
N GLU A 65 -7.12 -18.17 8.34
CA GLU A 65 -7.65 -19.36 7.65
C GLU A 65 -8.71 -19.00 6.62
N ASP A 66 -9.57 -18.03 6.92
CA ASP A 66 -10.68 -17.61 6.07
C ASP A 66 -10.21 -16.91 4.79
N ASP A 67 -9.01 -16.33 4.78
CA ASP A 67 -8.41 -15.70 3.59
C ASP A 67 -7.99 -16.70 2.52
N LEU A 68 -7.84 -17.97 2.90
CA LEU A 68 -7.40 -19.05 2.02
C LEU A 68 -8.56 -19.90 1.47
N LEU A 69 -9.81 -19.56 1.85
CA LEU A 69 -11.00 -20.30 1.40
C LEU A 69 -11.45 -19.92 -0.02
N GLY A 70 -10.90 -18.86 -0.58
CA GLY A 70 -11.24 -18.33 -1.90
C GLY A 70 -10.20 -17.33 -2.39
N PRO A 71 -10.53 -16.52 -3.41
CA PRO A 71 -9.68 -15.44 -3.86
C PRO A 71 -9.48 -14.42 -2.73
N LEU A 72 -8.23 -14.04 -2.46
CA LEU A 72 -7.90 -12.94 -1.55
C LEU A 72 -7.86 -11.64 -2.35
N ASN A 73 -8.81 -10.79 -2.09
CA ASN A 73 -8.93 -9.50 -2.75
C ASN A 73 -8.08 -8.43 -2.04
N LEU A 74 -7.69 -7.41 -2.79
CA LEU A 74 -6.96 -6.24 -2.26
C LEU A 74 -7.61 -4.96 -2.74
N SER A 75 -7.96 -4.09 -1.79
CA SER A 75 -8.37 -2.72 -2.06
C SER A 75 -7.71 -1.74 -1.09
N ALA A 76 -7.51 -0.51 -1.53
CA ALA A 76 -6.96 0.54 -0.67
C ALA A 76 -7.47 1.91 -1.10
N MET A 77 -7.64 2.79 -0.11
CA MET A 77 -7.84 4.22 -0.32
C MET A 77 -6.58 4.95 0.12
N VAL A 78 -5.96 5.69 -0.79
CA VAL A 78 -4.76 6.48 -0.51
C VAL A 78 -5.15 7.94 -0.49
N LEU A 79 -5.07 8.57 0.69
CA LEU A 79 -5.37 9.99 0.91
C LEU A 79 -4.07 10.79 0.88
N ASN A 80 -3.98 11.75 -0.03
CA ASN A 80 -2.84 12.65 -0.13
C ASN A 80 -3.06 13.88 0.74
N LEU A 81 -2.51 13.87 1.92
CA LEU A 81 -2.57 14.96 2.90
C LEU A 81 -1.28 15.81 2.92
N SER A 82 -0.34 15.54 2.00
CA SER A 82 0.94 16.25 1.92
C SER A 82 0.81 17.68 1.38
N GLY A 83 -0.31 18.00 0.72
CA GLY A 83 -0.52 19.25 0.00
C GLY A 83 0.22 19.34 -1.34
N VAL A 84 0.96 18.32 -1.76
CA VAL A 84 1.68 18.26 -3.03
C VAL A 84 1.10 17.14 -3.90
N PRO A 85 0.63 17.44 -5.14
CA PRO A 85 0.14 16.39 -6.04
C PRO A 85 1.24 15.39 -6.41
N PHE A 86 0.91 14.10 -6.54
CA PHE A 86 1.84 13.09 -7.03
C PHE A 86 1.49 12.64 -8.46
N SER A 87 2.50 12.49 -9.32
CA SER A 87 2.37 12.05 -10.71
C SER A 87 2.60 10.55 -10.90
N GLN A 88 3.09 9.87 -9.87
CA GLN A 88 3.32 8.43 -9.85
C GLN A 88 3.04 7.87 -8.45
N PHE A 89 2.57 6.63 -8.41
CA PHE A 89 2.37 5.88 -7.18
C PHE A 89 2.66 4.40 -7.42
N ASN A 90 3.34 3.75 -6.49
CA ASN A 90 3.68 2.34 -6.61
C ASN A 90 3.26 1.56 -5.37
N PHE A 91 2.75 0.36 -5.59
CA PHE A 91 2.67 -0.69 -4.59
C PHE A 91 3.68 -1.79 -4.92
N TYR A 92 4.42 -2.25 -3.92
CA TYR A 92 5.29 -3.41 -3.98
C TYR A 92 4.82 -4.42 -2.95
N LEU A 93 4.69 -5.68 -3.35
CA LEU A 93 4.28 -6.79 -2.51
C LEU A 93 5.51 -7.64 -2.16
N GLN A 94 5.60 -8.09 -0.92
CA GLN A 94 6.68 -8.94 -0.44
C GLN A 94 6.07 -10.14 0.28
N GLY A 95 6.43 -11.35 -0.12
CA GLY A 95 5.88 -12.59 0.44
C GLY A 95 4.51 -13.00 -0.13
N ILE A 96 3.94 -12.22 -1.05
CA ILE A 96 2.70 -12.50 -1.77
C ILE A 96 2.78 -11.88 -3.17
N GLY A 97 2.06 -12.43 -4.14
CA GLY A 97 2.03 -11.94 -5.51
C GLY A 97 0.66 -11.39 -5.92
N ILE A 98 0.56 -10.96 -7.19
CA ILE A 98 -0.66 -10.52 -7.86
C ILE A 98 -1.12 -11.62 -8.81
N ALA A 99 -2.33 -12.14 -8.62
CA ALA A 99 -2.98 -13.12 -9.48
C ALA A 99 -3.94 -12.48 -10.49
N GLY A 100 -4.51 -11.30 -10.17
CA GLY A 100 -5.46 -10.63 -11.05
C GLY A 100 -5.43 -9.12 -10.89
N ALA A 101 -5.55 -8.41 -12.03
CA ALA A 101 -5.59 -6.96 -12.04
C ALA A 101 -6.97 -6.43 -11.62
N GLY A 102 -6.95 -5.36 -10.85
CA GLY A 102 -8.13 -4.60 -10.43
C GLY A 102 -8.19 -3.20 -11.04
N SER A 103 -9.12 -2.41 -10.56
CA SER A 103 -9.32 -1.02 -10.96
C SER A 103 -8.34 -0.09 -10.25
N VAL A 104 -8.07 1.06 -10.88
CA VAL A 104 -7.40 2.21 -10.26
C VAL A 104 -8.18 3.46 -10.64
N THR A 105 -8.65 4.21 -9.64
CA THR A 105 -9.51 5.37 -9.86
C THR A 105 -8.98 6.58 -9.08
N PRO A 106 -8.41 7.59 -9.76
CA PRO A 106 -8.08 8.86 -9.12
C PRO A 106 -9.34 9.68 -8.87
N ALA A 107 -9.35 10.52 -7.82
CA ALA A 107 -10.47 11.40 -7.53
C ALA A 107 -10.47 12.65 -8.43
N PHE A 108 -9.32 13.24 -8.69
CA PHE A 108 -9.18 14.48 -9.46
C PHE A 108 -8.11 14.40 -10.55
N GLY A 109 -7.12 13.54 -10.39
CA GLY A 109 -6.07 13.32 -11.39
C GLY A 109 -6.60 12.66 -12.65
N VAL A 110 -5.76 12.61 -13.68
CA VAL A 110 -6.05 11.87 -14.90
C VAL A 110 -5.05 10.72 -15.02
N LEU A 111 -5.57 9.50 -15.05
CA LEU A 111 -4.75 8.30 -15.21
C LEU A 111 -4.10 8.29 -16.60
N ASP A 112 -2.79 8.06 -16.66
CA ASP A 112 -2.04 7.81 -17.90
C ASP A 112 -1.92 6.32 -18.15
N SER A 113 -1.37 5.58 -17.18
CA SER A 113 -1.15 4.15 -17.31
C SER A 113 -1.11 3.45 -15.95
N VAL A 114 -1.52 2.19 -15.96
CA VAL A 114 -1.31 1.23 -14.88
C VAL A 114 -0.52 0.07 -15.43
N SER A 115 0.60 -0.24 -14.80
CA SER A 115 1.43 -1.40 -15.10
C SER A 115 1.52 -2.30 -13.88
N HIS A 116 1.51 -3.62 -14.07
CA HIS A 116 1.70 -4.55 -12.97
C HIS A 116 2.61 -5.70 -13.37
N GLY A 117 3.37 -6.17 -12.41
CA GLY A 117 4.16 -7.40 -12.45
C GLY A 117 3.55 -8.45 -11.52
N ALA A 118 4.34 -9.46 -11.18
CA ALA A 118 3.93 -10.48 -10.22
C ALA A 118 3.84 -9.94 -8.78
N ASP A 119 4.62 -8.93 -8.44
CA ASP A 119 4.81 -8.40 -7.08
C ASP A 119 4.74 -6.87 -6.99
N SER A 120 4.28 -6.21 -8.05
CA SER A 120 4.28 -4.75 -8.06
C SER A 120 3.19 -4.18 -8.97
N VAL A 121 2.68 -3.00 -8.59
CA VAL A 121 1.80 -2.18 -9.41
C VAL A 121 2.36 -0.77 -9.48
N GLY A 122 2.58 -0.28 -10.69
CA GLY A 122 2.98 1.10 -10.97
C GLY A 122 1.83 1.88 -11.61
N ILE A 123 1.53 3.03 -11.07
CA ILE A 123 0.46 3.93 -11.49
C ILE A 123 1.10 5.24 -11.94
N ARG A 124 0.75 5.70 -13.13
CA ARG A 124 1.17 7.00 -13.67
C ARG A 124 -0.03 7.86 -13.97
N PHE A 125 0.10 9.15 -13.72
CA PHE A 125 -0.92 10.14 -13.97
C PHE A 125 -0.46 11.14 -15.04
N ALA A 126 -1.28 11.35 -16.05
CA ALA A 126 -1.10 12.42 -17.03
C ALA A 126 -1.36 13.80 -16.39
N GLN A 127 -2.31 13.86 -15.45
CA GLN A 127 -2.51 14.98 -14.55
C GLN A 127 -2.37 14.47 -13.12
N ALA A 128 -1.43 15.04 -12.35
CA ALA A 128 -1.09 14.59 -11.01
C ALA A 128 -2.33 14.56 -10.08
N GLU A 129 -2.38 13.55 -9.20
CA GLU A 129 -3.47 13.39 -8.23
C GLU A 129 -3.18 14.21 -6.97
N PRO A 130 -4.04 15.22 -6.66
CA PRO A 130 -3.82 16.09 -5.50
C PRO A 130 -4.39 15.53 -4.19
N ALA A 131 -5.39 14.64 -4.22
CA ALA A 131 -6.18 14.34 -3.04
C ALA A 131 -6.34 12.85 -2.73
N GLU A 132 -6.87 12.04 -3.66
CA GLU A 132 -7.30 10.69 -3.33
C GLU A 132 -7.17 9.73 -4.50
N LEU A 133 -6.67 8.53 -4.21
CA LEU A 133 -6.54 7.44 -5.17
C LEU A 133 -7.23 6.19 -4.61
N HIS A 134 -8.18 5.62 -5.36
CA HIS A 134 -8.74 4.30 -5.07
C HIS A 134 -7.96 3.24 -5.85
N PHE A 135 -7.45 2.27 -5.12
CA PHE A 135 -6.82 1.06 -5.63
C PHE A 135 -7.74 -0.12 -5.36
N GLY A 136 -8.16 -0.84 -6.39
CA GLY A 136 -9.26 -1.79 -6.26
C GLY A 136 -10.62 -1.09 -6.20
N ASN A 137 -11.53 -1.64 -5.39
CA ASN A 137 -12.88 -1.12 -5.20
C ASN A 137 -13.22 -0.86 -3.72
N PRO A 138 -12.50 0.02 -3.02
CA PRO A 138 -12.68 0.23 -1.58
C PRO A 138 -14.08 0.75 -1.19
N LEU A 139 -14.82 1.31 -2.14
CA LEU A 139 -16.16 1.85 -1.90
C LEU A 139 -17.29 0.97 -2.44
N GLY A 140 -16.99 -0.20 -3.02
CA GLY A 140 -18.01 -1.10 -3.59
C GLY A 140 -18.75 -0.51 -4.79
N LEU A 141 -18.10 0.33 -5.60
CA LEU A 141 -18.72 1.01 -6.73
C LEU A 141 -18.92 0.05 -7.92
N GLN A 142 -20.04 0.21 -8.61
CA GLN A 142 -20.33 -0.60 -9.78
C GLN A 142 -19.32 -0.34 -10.92
N GLY A 143 -18.82 -1.42 -11.54
CA GLY A 143 -17.86 -1.33 -12.64
C GLY A 143 -16.40 -1.24 -12.20
N GLN A 144 -16.12 -1.22 -10.89
CA GLN A 144 -14.78 -1.35 -10.33
C GLN A 144 -14.56 -2.77 -9.81
N ALA A 145 -13.31 -3.22 -9.81
CA ALA A 145 -12.90 -4.54 -9.32
C ALA A 145 -11.69 -4.42 -8.40
N ASP A 146 -11.66 -5.25 -7.36
CA ASP A 146 -10.49 -5.41 -6.51
C ASP A 146 -9.36 -6.11 -7.26
N TRP A 147 -8.14 -5.89 -6.80
CA TRP A 147 -6.98 -6.68 -7.19
C TRP A 147 -7.06 -8.04 -6.50
N VAL A 148 -6.54 -9.07 -7.15
CA VAL A 148 -6.51 -10.42 -6.58
C VAL A 148 -5.08 -10.77 -6.24
N LEU A 149 -4.85 -11.18 -4.98
CA LEU A 149 -3.56 -11.63 -4.50
C LEU A 149 -3.37 -13.13 -4.73
N ASP A 150 -2.15 -13.53 -5.04
CA ASP A 150 -1.77 -14.93 -5.19
C ASP A 150 -1.41 -15.55 -3.84
N THR A 151 -2.32 -16.35 -3.31
CA THR A 151 -2.13 -17.08 -2.06
C THR A 151 -1.60 -18.50 -2.28
N SER A 152 -1.23 -18.88 -3.51
CA SER A 152 -0.71 -20.21 -3.82
C SER A 152 0.57 -20.49 -3.03
N GLY A 153 0.55 -21.59 -2.29
CA GLY A 153 1.66 -22.00 -1.42
C GLY A 153 1.74 -21.31 -0.07
N LEU A 154 0.85 -20.36 0.23
CA LEU A 154 0.76 -19.70 1.54
C LEU A 154 -0.18 -20.45 2.49
N ARG A 155 -0.02 -20.22 3.79
CA ARG A 155 -0.78 -20.81 4.88
C ARG A 155 -1.26 -19.75 5.86
N ALA A 156 -2.27 -20.08 6.64
CA ALA A 156 -2.66 -19.25 7.77
C ALA A 156 -1.48 -19.07 8.73
N GLY A 157 -1.28 -17.83 9.17
CA GLY A 157 -0.12 -17.43 9.96
C GLY A 157 1.08 -16.95 9.16
N ASP A 158 1.12 -17.17 7.83
CA ASP A 158 2.16 -16.58 6.99
C ASP A 158 1.98 -15.06 6.90
N SER A 159 3.09 -14.33 6.88
CA SER A 159 3.10 -12.88 6.81
C SER A 159 3.51 -12.41 5.42
N PHE A 160 2.92 -11.31 4.99
CA PHE A 160 3.30 -10.59 3.79
C PHE A 160 3.31 -9.09 4.04
N SER A 161 3.89 -8.34 3.12
CA SER A 161 3.95 -6.88 3.26
C SER A 161 3.52 -6.18 1.98
N ILE A 162 2.90 -5.02 2.13
CA ILE A 162 2.60 -4.08 1.06
C ILE A 162 3.38 -2.79 1.31
N VAL A 163 4.23 -2.41 0.36
CA VAL A 163 4.99 -1.16 0.41
C VAL A 163 4.35 -0.16 -0.53
N ALA A 164 3.83 0.91 0.02
CA ALA A 164 3.30 2.05 -0.71
C ALA A 164 4.39 3.11 -0.88
N GLN A 165 4.61 3.58 -2.09
CA GLN A 165 5.65 4.56 -2.39
C GLN A 165 5.21 5.55 -3.47
N VAL A 166 5.40 6.83 -3.19
CA VAL A 166 5.41 7.90 -4.20
C VAL A 166 6.87 8.07 -4.63
N PRO A 167 7.24 7.76 -5.90
CA PRO A 167 8.59 8.01 -6.36
C PRO A 167 8.89 9.50 -6.31
N GLU A 168 9.93 9.89 -5.59
CA GLU A 168 10.40 11.27 -5.62
C GLU A 168 10.84 11.63 -7.05
N PRO A 169 10.51 12.83 -7.56
CA PRO A 169 11.09 13.33 -8.79
C PRO A 169 12.60 13.24 -8.63
N SER A 170 13.27 12.45 -9.48
CA SER A 170 14.68 12.14 -9.31
C SER A 170 15.46 13.45 -9.20
N THR A 171 15.96 13.74 -8.00
CA THR A 171 16.84 14.89 -7.72
C THR A 171 18.07 14.90 -8.64
N VAL A 172 18.43 13.72 -9.17
CA VAL A 172 19.45 13.56 -10.22
C VAL A 172 19.11 14.36 -11.49
N ALA A 173 17.83 14.42 -11.89
CA ALA A 173 17.39 15.18 -13.06
C ALA A 173 17.50 16.72 -12.84
N LEU A 174 17.45 17.18 -11.60
CA LEU A 174 17.62 18.58 -11.22
C LEU A 174 19.10 18.93 -10.93
N VAL A 175 19.83 18.04 -10.27
CA VAL A 175 21.23 18.28 -9.87
C VAL A 175 22.18 18.15 -11.06
N LEU A 176 21.94 17.26 -12.01
CA LEU A 176 22.81 17.05 -13.18
C LEU A 176 22.94 18.31 -14.06
N PRO A 177 21.85 19.02 -14.45
CA PRO A 177 21.96 20.29 -15.18
C PRO A 177 22.68 21.38 -14.38
N MET A 178 22.45 21.47 -13.05
CA MET A 178 23.14 22.44 -12.20
C MET A 178 24.66 22.17 -12.15
N LEU A 179 25.07 20.91 -12.00
CA LEU A 179 26.49 20.53 -12.02
C LEU A 179 27.13 20.80 -13.40
N CYS A 180 26.42 20.52 -14.49
CA CYS A 180 26.89 20.84 -15.84
C CYS A 180 27.06 22.35 -16.04
N MET A 181 26.12 23.17 -15.57
CA MET A 181 26.23 24.64 -15.64
C MET A 181 27.39 25.16 -14.79
N ALA A 182 27.55 24.67 -13.56
CA ALA A 182 28.67 25.04 -12.70
C ALA A 182 30.02 24.64 -13.30
N GLY A 183 30.12 23.46 -13.92
CA GLY A 183 31.30 23.00 -14.62
C GLY A 183 31.67 23.87 -15.83
N LEU A 184 30.67 24.29 -16.61
CA LEU A 184 30.87 25.19 -17.76
C LEU A 184 31.33 26.58 -17.31
N MET A 185 30.79 27.12 -16.21
CA MET A 185 31.22 28.42 -15.66
C MET A 185 32.65 28.35 -15.10
N ALA A 186 33.04 27.25 -14.45
CA ALA A 186 34.40 27.05 -13.94
C ALA A 186 35.42 26.90 -15.09
N ALA A 187 35.05 26.26 -16.18
CA ALA A 187 35.90 26.11 -17.36
C ALA A 187 36.14 27.43 -18.12
N ARG A 188 35.14 28.30 -18.13
CA ARG A 188 35.28 29.67 -18.74
C ARG A 188 36.20 30.60 -17.92
N ARG A 189 36.21 30.47 -16.58
CA ARG A 189 37.12 31.28 -15.70
C ARG A 189 38.61 30.93 -15.87
N LYS A 190 38.94 29.72 -16.33
CA LYS A 190 40.34 29.31 -16.54
C LYS A 190 40.95 29.75 -17.87
N LYS A 191 40.12 30.29 -18.78
CA LYS A 191 40.56 30.70 -20.12
C LYS A 191 40.63 32.22 -20.30
N GLY A 192 40.33 33.03 -19.31
CA GLY A 192 40.55 34.46 -19.21
C GLY A 192 41.63 34.79 -18.16
#